data_77fad05e5dc5f339753b6a166a43acff
#
_entry.id   77fad05e5dc5f339753b6a166a43acff
#
_cell.length_a   1.000
_cell.length_b   1.000
_cell.length_c   1.000
_cell.angle_alpha   90.00
_cell.angle_beta   90.00
_cell.angle_gamma   90.00
#
_symmetry.space_group_name_H-M   'P 1'
#
loop_
_entity.id
_entity.type
_entity.pdbx_description
1 polymer ?
#
loop_
_entity_poly.entity_id
_entity_poly.type
_entity_poly.pdbx_seq_one_letter_code
_entity_poly.pdbx_strand_id
1 'polypeptide(L)'
;MSLTVRRRIECADEVLALTLARPDGGPLPVWRPGAHVELLLGDGVLRHYSLCGDPADRLSWRIAVLRVPDSRGGSAYVHDKLHAGVPVRVRGPRENFAFRPAGRCLFVAGGIGITPLLPMVAAAEVAGVEWRLLYGGRSLGSMAFLDELAVYGDAVRVVPQDRFGLPDIDGYLGTPDERTLVYCCGPEPMLTAVEDRCRAWPAGVLQVERFQAAELPSSAAESAFDVVLARSDLTLRVPPGRSVLEVARAAGAPVLSSCAEGICGTCETEVLEGEPDHLDSVLSPEERESGETMMICVSRARGARLVLDL
;
A
#
# COMPACT_ATOMS: atom_id res chain seq x y z
N MET A 1 0.33 -15.76 11.99
CA MET A 1 -0.78 -16.37 12.73
C MET A 1 -1.74 -17.07 11.79
N SER A 2 -2.58 -18.00 12.27
CA SER A 2 -3.69 -18.56 11.49
C SER A 2 -4.99 -17.90 11.94
N LEU A 3 -5.73 -17.35 11.00
CA LEU A 3 -7.07 -16.77 11.20
C LEU A 3 -8.10 -17.56 10.42
N THR A 4 -9.36 -17.39 10.75
CA THR A 4 -10.49 -17.99 10.03
C THR A 4 -11.35 -16.89 9.43
N VAL A 5 -11.80 -17.06 8.19
CA VAL A 5 -12.81 -16.21 7.59
C VAL A 5 -14.13 -16.38 8.36
N ARG A 6 -14.51 -15.38 9.14
CA ARG A 6 -15.75 -15.40 9.94
C ARG A 6 -16.96 -14.96 9.13
N ARG A 7 -16.76 -13.94 8.28
CA ARG A 7 -17.82 -13.37 7.45
C ARG A 7 -17.27 -12.99 6.08
N ARG A 8 -18.12 -13.14 5.07
CA ARG A 8 -17.88 -12.76 3.68
C ARG A 8 -19.08 -11.97 3.17
N ILE A 9 -18.84 -10.79 2.60
CA ILE A 9 -19.89 -9.91 2.08
C ILE A 9 -19.42 -9.32 0.76
N GLU A 10 -20.24 -9.40 -0.27
CA GLU A 10 -20.07 -8.59 -1.47
C GLU A 10 -20.51 -7.16 -1.15
N CYS A 11 -19.58 -6.20 -1.17
CA CYS A 11 -19.82 -4.80 -0.79
C CYS A 11 -19.84 -3.84 -1.98
N ALA A 12 -19.50 -4.32 -3.17
CA ALA A 12 -19.64 -3.65 -4.46
C ALA A 12 -19.41 -4.67 -5.58
N ASP A 13 -19.63 -4.29 -6.84
CA ASP A 13 -19.31 -5.11 -8.00
C ASP A 13 -17.84 -5.53 -7.96
N GLU A 14 -17.58 -6.84 -7.99
CA GLU A 14 -16.24 -7.43 -7.91
C GLU A 14 -15.45 -7.09 -6.62
N VAL A 15 -16.11 -6.58 -5.56
CA VAL A 15 -15.46 -6.28 -4.29
C VAL A 15 -16.02 -7.12 -3.15
N LEU A 16 -15.15 -7.91 -2.54
CA LEU A 16 -15.45 -8.83 -1.46
C LEU A 16 -14.83 -8.38 -0.15
N ALA A 17 -15.62 -8.07 0.86
CA ALA A 17 -15.16 -7.84 2.22
C ALA A 17 -15.11 -9.16 3.01
N LEU A 18 -13.96 -9.40 3.68
CA LEU A 18 -13.74 -10.53 4.57
C LEU A 18 -13.51 -10.05 6.00
N THR A 19 -14.20 -10.65 6.94
CA THR A 19 -13.91 -10.51 8.37
C THR A 19 -13.10 -11.72 8.83
N LEU A 20 -11.91 -11.47 9.34
CA LEU A 20 -10.95 -12.46 9.80
C LEU A 20 -10.88 -12.44 11.32
N ALA A 21 -10.91 -13.60 11.96
CA ALA A 21 -10.81 -13.72 13.42
C ALA A 21 -9.98 -14.93 13.82
N ARG A 22 -9.52 -14.94 15.06
CA ARG A 22 -8.84 -16.11 15.61
C ARG A 22 -9.82 -17.27 15.81
N PRO A 23 -9.41 -18.51 15.53
CA PRO A 23 -10.26 -19.69 15.77
C PRO A 23 -10.68 -19.85 17.23
N ASP A 24 -9.80 -19.47 18.16
CA ASP A 24 -10.02 -19.52 19.60
C ASP A 24 -10.83 -18.35 20.17
N GLY A 25 -11.22 -17.38 19.32
CA GLY A 25 -11.94 -16.17 19.73
C GLY A 25 -11.09 -15.15 20.50
N GLY A 26 -9.79 -15.38 20.64
CA GLY A 26 -8.88 -14.49 21.35
C GLY A 26 -8.62 -13.17 20.60
N PRO A 27 -8.03 -12.17 21.30
CA PRO A 27 -7.79 -10.86 20.70
C PRO A 27 -6.70 -10.91 19.62
N LEU A 28 -6.88 -10.07 18.60
CA LEU A 28 -5.92 -9.82 17.56
C LEU A 28 -4.94 -8.71 17.99
N PRO A 29 -3.74 -8.64 17.37
CA PRO A 29 -2.84 -7.51 17.55
C PRO A 29 -3.52 -6.17 17.30
N VAL A 30 -3.13 -5.13 18.02
CA VAL A 30 -3.56 -3.74 17.76
C VAL A 30 -3.03 -3.29 16.42
N TRP A 31 -3.77 -2.40 15.78
CA TRP A 31 -3.37 -1.77 14.53
C TRP A 31 -3.86 -0.33 14.49
N ARG A 32 -3.31 0.48 13.59
CA ARG A 32 -3.68 1.87 13.39
C ARG A 32 -4.21 2.08 11.97
N PRO A 33 -5.03 3.12 11.73
CA PRO A 33 -5.49 3.47 10.38
C PRO A 33 -4.33 3.58 9.40
N GLY A 34 -4.47 2.92 8.22
CA GLY A 34 -3.43 2.79 7.21
C GLY A 34 -2.59 1.51 7.33
N ALA A 35 -2.80 0.70 8.36
CA ALA A 35 -2.14 -0.61 8.46
C ALA A 35 -2.72 -1.62 7.45
N HIS A 36 -1.87 -2.54 7.03
CA HIS A 36 -2.22 -3.66 6.17
C HIS A 36 -1.77 -4.99 6.75
N VAL A 37 -2.31 -6.07 6.20
CA VAL A 37 -1.91 -7.45 6.52
C VAL A 37 -1.48 -8.18 5.27
N GLU A 38 -0.57 -9.15 5.43
CA GLU A 38 -0.15 -10.07 4.38
C GLU A 38 -0.92 -11.39 4.53
N LEU A 39 -1.62 -11.80 3.49
CA LEU A 39 -2.25 -13.10 3.39
C LEU A 39 -1.35 -14.06 2.62
N LEU A 40 -1.04 -15.20 3.21
CA LEU A 40 -0.41 -16.31 2.50
C LEU A 40 -1.52 -17.18 1.91
N LEU A 41 -1.73 -17.01 0.61
CA LEU A 41 -2.73 -17.72 -0.18
C LEU A 41 -2.19 -19.05 -0.71
N GLY A 42 -3.01 -19.84 -1.38
CA GLY A 42 -2.59 -21.12 -1.96
C GLY A 42 -1.29 -20.98 -2.78
N ASP A 43 -0.53 -22.06 -2.86
CA ASP A 43 0.76 -22.16 -3.57
C ASP A 43 1.84 -21.15 -3.10
N GLY A 44 1.71 -20.61 -1.88
CA GLY A 44 2.69 -19.70 -1.29
C GLY A 44 2.61 -18.26 -1.77
N VAL A 45 1.56 -17.87 -2.46
CA VAL A 45 1.35 -16.51 -2.97
C VAL A 45 1.04 -15.55 -1.81
N LEU A 46 1.90 -14.55 -1.59
CA LEU A 46 1.68 -13.46 -0.63
C LEU A 46 0.94 -12.30 -1.29
N ARG A 47 -0.08 -11.77 -0.60
CA ARG A 47 -0.80 -10.57 -1.01
C ARG A 47 -1.08 -9.66 0.18
N HIS A 48 -1.00 -8.37 -0.07
CA HIS A 48 -1.21 -7.31 0.92
C HIS A 48 -2.63 -6.77 0.79
N TYR A 49 -3.29 -6.58 1.92
CA TYR A 49 -4.63 -5.98 1.98
C TYR A 49 -4.71 -5.00 3.15
N SER A 50 -5.12 -3.78 2.88
CA SER A 50 -5.32 -2.77 3.91
C SER A 50 -6.43 -3.19 4.87
N LEU A 51 -6.21 -2.97 6.16
CA LEU A 51 -7.24 -3.14 7.18
C LEU A 51 -8.24 -1.98 7.06
N CYS A 52 -9.52 -2.32 6.88
CA CYS A 52 -10.60 -1.35 6.63
C CYS A 52 -11.75 -1.46 7.63
N GLY A 53 -11.53 -2.15 8.76
CA GLY A 53 -12.47 -2.26 9.87
C GLY A 53 -12.27 -1.18 10.93
N ASP A 54 -12.87 -1.40 12.09
CA ASP A 54 -12.67 -0.56 13.28
C ASP A 54 -11.38 -0.99 14.00
N PRO A 55 -10.39 -0.08 14.19
CA PRO A 55 -9.18 -0.37 14.97
C PRO A 55 -9.44 -0.72 16.44
N ALA A 56 -10.58 -0.31 16.99
CA ALA A 56 -11.00 -0.65 18.35
C ALA A 56 -11.53 -2.09 18.48
N ASP A 57 -11.96 -2.71 17.38
CA ASP A 57 -12.35 -4.13 17.39
C ASP A 57 -11.10 -5.02 17.49
N ARG A 58 -10.91 -5.57 18.68
CA ARG A 58 -9.80 -6.46 18.99
C ARG A 58 -10.07 -7.93 18.66
N LEU A 59 -11.28 -8.27 18.24
CA LEU A 59 -11.69 -9.65 17.99
C LEU A 59 -11.74 -10.00 16.50
N SER A 60 -11.78 -9.00 15.63
CA SER A 60 -11.76 -9.23 14.20
C SER A 60 -11.00 -8.17 13.40
N TRP A 61 -10.50 -8.57 12.24
CA TRP A 61 -9.96 -7.68 11.22
C TRP A 61 -10.82 -7.74 9.96
N ARG A 62 -11.08 -6.60 9.36
CA ARG A 62 -11.77 -6.52 8.06
C ARG A 62 -10.79 -6.08 6.97
N ILE A 63 -10.81 -6.80 5.86
CA ILE A 63 -10.14 -6.43 4.61
C ILE A 63 -11.18 -6.43 3.49
N ALA A 64 -10.90 -5.71 2.39
CA ALA A 64 -11.72 -5.84 1.19
C ALA A 64 -10.82 -6.03 -0.04
N VAL A 65 -11.28 -6.87 -0.97
CA VAL A 65 -10.51 -7.35 -2.11
C VAL A 65 -11.29 -7.15 -3.39
N LEU A 66 -10.75 -6.33 -4.28
CA LEU A 66 -11.24 -6.20 -5.65
C LEU A 66 -10.74 -7.38 -6.48
N ARG A 67 -11.63 -8.04 -7.20
CA ARG A 67 -11.28 -9.06 -8.18
C ARG A 67 -10.66 -8.40 -9.41
N VAL A 68 -9.41 -8.72 -9.67
CA VAL A 68 -8.68 -8.23 -10.84
C VAL A 68 -8.60 -9.36 -11.87
N PRO A 69 -9.18 -9.19 -13.08
CA PRO A 69 -9.24 -10.27 -14.09
C PRO A 69 -7.87 -10.84 -14.45
N ASP A 70 -6.89 -9.97 -14.72
CA ASP A 70 -5.53 -10.34 -15.14
C ASP A 70 -4.56 -10.43 -13.96
N SER A 71 -5.06 -10.75 -12.76
CA SER A 71 -4.21 -10.85 -11.58
C SER A 71 -3.35 -12.12 -11.62
N ARG A 72 -2.21 -12.08 -10.93
CA ARG A 72 -1.35 -13.26 -10.69
C ARG A 72 -2.01 -14.25 -9.69
N GLY A 73 -3.33 -14.44 -9.79
CA GLY A 73 -4.14 -15.41 -9.06
C GLY A 73 -4.56 -15.03 -7.63
N GLY A 74 -3.99 -13.98 -7.03
CA GLY A 74 -4.26 -13.66 -5.62
C GLY A 74 -5.70 -13.23 -5.34
N SER A 75 -6.24 -12.24 -6.05
CA SER A 75 -7.61 -11.77 -5.87
C SER A 75 -8.64 -12.84 -6.27
N ALA A 76 -8.37 -13.57 -7.36
CA ALA A 76 -9.21 -14.70 -7.76
C ALA A 76 -9.26 -15.78 -6.67
N TYR A 77 -8.12 -16.15 -6.08
CA TYR A 77 -8.07 -17.12 -4.97
C TYR A 77 -8.91 -16.65 -3.78
N VAL A 78 -8.82 -15.37 -3.40
CA VAL A 78 -9.65 -14.82 -2.30
C VAL A 78 -11.13 -14.96 -2.61
N HIS A 79 -11.54 -14.58 -3.80
CA HIS A 79 -12.95 -14.64 -4.22
C HIS A 79 -13.48 -16.08 -4.33
N ASP A 80 -12.67 -17.01 -4.84
CA ASP A 80 -13.12 -18.36 -5.19
C ASP A 80 -12.90 -19.37 -4.06
N LYS A 81 -11.95 -19.13 -3.15
CA LYS A 81 -11.53 -20.13 -2.16
C LYS A 81 -11.71 -19.70 -0.71
N LEU A 82 -11.72 -18.40 -0.38
CA LEU A 82 -11.85 -17.94 1.00
C LEU A 82 -13.33 -17.79 1.39
N HIS A 83 -13.98 -18.92 1.64
CA HIS A 83 -15.33 -18.98 2.18
C HIS A 83 -15.36 -18.89 3.71
N ALA A 84 -16.52 -18.62 4.31
CA ALA A 84 -16.70 -18.66 5.76
C ALA A 84 -16.26 -20.01 6.32
N GLY A 85 -15.49 -20.00 7.42
CA GLY A 85 -14.91 -21.18 8.04
C GLY A 85 -13.51 -21.57 7.51
N VAL A 86 -13.08 -21.04 6.36
CA VAL A 86 -11.76 -21.39 5.78
C VAL A 86 -10.64 -20.72 6.57
N PRO A 87 -9.59 -21.47 6.96
CA PRO A 87 -8.41 -20.90 7.60
C PRO A 87 -7.52 -20.20 6.58
N VAL A 88 -6.91 -19.09 7.00
CA VAL A 88 -5.93 -18.35 6.22
C VAL A 88 -4.74 -17.93 7.08
N ARG A 89 -3.53 -18.09 6.58
CA ARG A 89 -2.32 -17.62 7.26
C ARG A 89 -2.11 -16.12 6.98
N VAL A 90 -1.94 -15.37 8.08
CA VAL A 90 -1.82 -13.92 8.05
C VAL A 90 -0.55 -13.50 8.79
N ARG A 91 0.15 -12.51 8.23
CA ARG A 91 1.26 -11.80 8.87
C ARG A 91 0.89 -10.33 9.03
N GLY A 92 1.47 -9.67 10.00
CA GLY A 92 1.20 -8.27 10.31
C GLY A 92 0.40 -8.13 11.62
N PRO A 93 -0.19 -6.94 11.86
CA PRO A 93 -0.30 -5.81 10.93
C PRO A 93 1.05 -5.10 10.71
N ARG A 94 1.16 -4.38 9.58
CA ARG A 94 2.27 -3.48 9.26
C ARG A 94 1.72 -2.11 8.89
N GLU A 95 2.48 -1.07 9.17
CA GLU A 95 2.06 0.32 9.02
C GLU A 95 3.06 1.07 8.12
N ASN A 96 2.75 1.17 6.83
CA ASN A 96 3.55 1.93 5.86
C ASN A 96 2.82 3.19 5.37
N PHE A 97 1.55 3.34 5.73
CA PHE A 97 0.69 4.46 5.34
C PHE A 97 0.01 5.04 6.59
N ALA A 98 0.84 5.47 7.55
CA ALA A 98 0.38 5.91 8.87
C ALA A 98 -0.50 7.15 8.83
N PHE A 99 -1.68 7.10 9.44
CA PHE A 99 -2.50 8.29 9.65
C PHE A 99 -1.91 9.15 10.79
N ARG A 100 -1.69 10.43 10.48
CA ARG A 100 -1.24 11.46 11.42
C ARG A 100 -2.29 12.56 11.42
N PRO A 101 -3.01 12.80 12.54
CA PRO A 101 -3.96 13.91 12.62
C PRO A 101 -3.21 15.25 12.47
N ALA A 102 -3.73 16.11 11.59
CA ALA A 102 -3.21 17.46 11.32
C ALA A 102 -4.31 18.50 11.54
N GLY A 103 -4.03 19.76 11.29
CA GLY A 103 -5.05 20.81 11.36
C GLY A 103 -6.21 20.58 10.40
N ARG A 104 -5.91 19.99 9.22
CA ARG A 104 -6.88 19.57 8.20
C ARG A 104 -6.38 18.33 7.47
N CYS A 105 -7.29 17.42 7.10
CA CYS A 105 -6.98 16.24 6.30
C CYS A 105 -7.84 16.20 5.04
N LEU A 106 -7.20 16.04 3.87
CA LEU A 106 -7.87 15.82 2.60
C LEU A 106 -7.59 14.37 2.15
N PHE A 107 -8.65 13.60 1.97
CA PHE A 107 -8.57 12.22 1.52
C PHE A 107 -9.00 12.12 0.06
N VAL A 108 -8.21 11.43 -0.77
CA VAL A 108 -8.54 11.15 -2.17
C VAL A 108 -8.51 9.64 -2.39
N ALA A 109 -9.67 9.06 -2.63
CA ALA A 109 -9.83 7.62 -2.85
C ALA A 109 -10.22 7.31 -4.28
N GLY A 110 -9.62 6.28 -4.87
CA GLY A 110 -10.01 5.72 -6.17
C GLY A 110 -10.37 4.24 -6.08
N GLY A 111 -11.63 3.87 -6.36
CA GLY A 111 -12.08 2.47 -6.31
C GLY A 111 -11.75 1.78 -4.99
N ILE A 112 -11.03 0.64 -5.07
CA ILE A 112 -10.64 -0.13 -3.86
C ILE A 112 -9.63 0.60 -2.97
N GLY A 113 -9.00 1.68 -3.43
CA GLY A 113 -8.13 2.56 -2.62
C GLY A 113 -8.85 3.26 -1.46
N ILE A 114 -10.18 3.13 -1.37
CA ILE A 114 -10.93 3.56 -0.19
C ILE A 114 -10.56 2.76 1.07
N THR A 115 -10.05 1.54 0.94
CA THR A 115 -9.84 0.62 2.07
C THR A 115 -8.90 1.15 3.16
N PRO A 116 -7.71 1.70 2.89
CA PRO A 116 -6.87 2.28 3.93
C PRO A 116 -7.41 3.61 4.46
N LEU A 117 -8.17 4.35 3.64
CA LEU A 117 -8.68 5.66 3.99
C LEU A 117 -9.95 5.59 4.87
N LEU A 118 -10.73 4.53 4.77
CA LEU A 118 -11.96 4.36 5.56
C LEU A 118 -11.71 4.46 7.07
N PRO A 119 -10.76 3.74 7.68
CA PRO A 119 -10.45 3.89 9.10
C PRO A 119 -9.75 5.23 9.42
N MET A 120 -9.07 5.87 8.44
CA MET A 120 -8.48 7.20 8.65
C MET A 120 -9.56 8.27 8.76
N VAL A 121 -10.58 8.21 7.89
CA VAL A 121 -11.76 9.10 7.96
C VAL A 121 -12.45 8.98 9.32
N ALA A 122 -12.71 7.74 9.77
CA ALA A 122 -13.31 7.51 11.08
C ALA A 122 -12.43 8.06 12.23
N ALA A 123 -11.11 7.91 12.14
CA ALA A 123 -10.18 8.44 13.13
C ALA A 123 -10.11 9.98 13.11
N ALA A 124 -10.15 10.62 11.93
CA ALA A 124 -10.19 12.07 11.78
C ALA A 124 -11.47 12.65 12.41
N GLU A 125 -12.61 12.01 12.18
CA GLU A 125 -13.91 12.38 12.77
C GLU A 125 -13.86 12.31 14.31
N VAL A 126 -13.38 11.18 14.85
CA VAL A 126 -13.26 11.00 16.30
C VAL A 126 -12.27 11.99 16.92
N ALA A 127 -11.21 12.36 16.22
CA ALA A 127 -10.22 13.34 16.67
C ALA A 127 -10.71 14.80 16.56
N GLY A 128 -11.87 15.07 15.95
CA GLY A 128 -12.39 16.42 15.71
C GLY A 128 -11.54 17.23 14.73
N VAL A 129 -10.80 16.56 13.85
CA VAL A 129 -9.98 17.21 12.81
C VAL A 129 -10.89 17.63 11.65
N GLU A 130 -10.66 18.82 11.07
CA GLU A 130 -11.31 19.17 9.81
C GLU A 130 -10.88 18.22 8.71
N TRP A 131 -11.82 17.56 8.06
CA TRP A 131 -11.49 16.64 6.96
C TRP A 131 -12.54 16.64 5.85
N ARG A 132 -12.12 16.23 4.67
CA ARG A 132 -13.00 15.93 3.53
C ARG A 132 -12.49 14.71 2.79
N LEU A 133 -13.39 13.99 2.12
CA LEU A 133 -13.09 12.85 1.25
C LEU A 133 -13.63 13.09 -0.16
N LEU A 134 -12.75 13.00 -1.16
CA LEU A 134 -13.13 12.84 -2.56
C LEU A 134 -13.00 11.36 -2.92
N TYR A 135 -14.13 10.72 -3.26
CA TYR A 135 -14.15 9.31 -3.61
C TYR A 135 -14.59 9.13 -5.05
N GLY A 136 -13.65 8.75 -5.92
CA GLY A 136 -13.87 8.42 -7.32
C GLY A 136 -13.99 6.92 -7.56
N GLY A 137 -14.78 6.53 -8.55
CA GLY A 137 -14.93 5.14 -8.99
C GLY A 137 -15.55 5.06 -10.38
N ARG A 138 -15.50 3.90 -11.03
CA ARG A 138 -16.06 3.73 -12.39
C ARG A 138 -17.57 3.96 -12.44
N SER A 139 -18.29 3.39 -11.49
CA SER A 139 -19.75 3.50 -11.31
C SER A 139 -20.09 3.36 -9.84
N LEU A 140 -21.29 3.76 -9.41
CA LEU A 140 -21.74 3.55 -8.03
C LEU A 140 -21.71 2.06 -7.64
N GLY A 141 -22.07 1.15 -8.55
CA GLY A 141 -22.04 -0.29 -8.30
C GLY A 141 -20.65 -0.82 -7.97
N SER A 142 -19.58 -0.22 -8.52
CA SER A 142 -18.19 -0.62 -8.27
C SER A 142 -17.52 0.07 -7.06
N MET A 143 -18.23 0.98 -6.37
CA MET A 143 -17.72 1.76 -5.24
C MET A 143 -18.15 1.13 -3.92
N ALA A 144 -17.20 0.57 -3.19
CA ALA A 144 -17.48 -0.10 -1.93
C ALA A 144 -17.68 0.91 -0.77
N PHE A 145 -18.41 0.48 0.26
CA PHE A 145 -18.60 1.20 1.53
C PHE A 145 -19.36 2.53 1.43
N LEU A 146 -20.13 2.76 0.37
CA LEU A 146 -20.91 3.99 0.20
C LEU A 146 -21.89 4.22 1.37
N ASP A 147 -22.54 3.17 1.87
CA ASP A 147 -23.47 3.25 3.00
C ASP A 147 -22.75 3.65 4.30
N GLU A 148 -21.53 3.14 4.52
CA GLU A 148 -20.71 3.51 5.68
C GLU A 148 -20.25 4.98 5.60
N LEU A 149 -19.97 5.46 4.40
CA LEU A 149 -19.55 6.84 4.17
C LEU A 149 -20.70 7.85 4.18
N ALA A 150 -21.92 7.40 3.89
CA ALA A 150 -23.11 8.27 3.83
C ALA A 150 -23.41 8.99 5.16
N VAL A 151 -23.00 8.43 6.30
CA VAL A 151 -23.19 9.03 7.63
C VAL A 151 -22.46 10.35 7.80
N TYR A 152 -21.42 10.63 6.99
CA TYR A 152 -20.61 11.85 7.05
C TYR A 152 -21.12 12.98 6.15
N GLY A 153 -22.21 12.77 5.42
CA GLY A 153 -22.90 13.81 4.64
C GLY A 153 -21.96 14.55 3.68
N ASP A 154 -21.99 15.88 3.75
CA ASP A 154 -21.27 16.76 2.83
C ASP A 154 -19.73 16.72 2.94
N ALA A 155 -19.20 16.08 3.98
CA ALA A 155 -17.74 15.85 4.08
C ALA A 155 -17.24 14.83 3.05
N VAL A 156 -18.14 14.03 2.47
CA VAL A 156 -17.82 13.00 1.47
C VAL A 156 -18.40 13.37 0.11
N ARG A 157 -17.52 13.60 -0.87
CA ARG A 157 -17.90 13.83 -2.27
C ARG A 157 -17.68 12.55 -3.08
N VAL A 158 -18.77 11.89 -3.49
CA VAL A 158 -18.76 10.69 -4.34
C VAL A 158 -18.85 11.10 -5.81
N VAL A 159 -17.91 10.63 -6.65
CA VAL A 159 -17.80 10.98 -8.07
C VAL A 159 -17.71 9.70 -8.91
N PRO A 160 -18.85 9.06 -9.27
CA PRO A 160 -18.85 7.97 -10.24
C PRO A 160 -18.59 8.50 -11.64
N GLN A 161 -17.55 7.93 -12.29
CA GLN A 161 -17.03 8.39 -13.58
C GLN A 161 -18.04 8.28 -14.74
N ASP A 162 -18.86 7.24 -14.70
CA ASP A 162 -19.92 7.02 -15.69
C ASP A 162 -20.98 8.14 -15.73
N ARG A 163 -21.07 8.94 -14.67
CA ARG A 163 -22.03 10.03 -14.54
C ARG A 163 -21.40 11.42 -14.61
N PHE A 164 -20.24 11.59 -14.01
CA PHE A 164 -19.62 12.92 -13.81
C PHE A 164 -18.26 13.07 -14.44
N GLY A 165 -17.72 12.02 -15.10
CA GLY A 165 -16.35 12.01 -15.57
C GLY A 165 -15.33 11.84 -14.44
N LEU A 166 -14.07 12.21 -14.71
CA LEU A 166 -13.01 12.12 -13.71
C LEU A 166 -13.19 13.15 -12.58
N PRO A 167 -12.80 12.82 -11.36
CA PRO A 167 -12.80 13.77 -10.23
C PRO A 167 -11.97 15.01 -10.53
N ASP A 168 -12.48 16.19 -10.19
CA ASP A 168 -11.75 17.45 -10.22
C ASP A 168 -10.79 17.54 -9.02
N ILE A 169 -9.56 17.03 -9.22
CA ILE A 169 -8.50 17.02 -8.21
C ILE A 169 -8.04 18.45 -7.88
N ASP A 170 -7.90 19.31 -8.88
CA ASP A 170 -7.42 20.68 -8.71
C ASP A 170 -8.38 21.51 -7.86
N GLY A 171 -9.66 21.47 -8.21
CA GLY A 171 -10.70 22.19 -7.45
C GLY A 171 -10.90 21.62 -6.06
N TYR A 172 -10.69 20.31 -5.87
CA TYR A 172 -10.82 19.67 -4.56
C TYR A 172 -9.66 20.00 -3.62
N LEU A 173 -8.42 19.90 -4.07
CA LEU A 173 -7.24 20.20 -3.25
C LEU A 173 -7.13 21.69 -2.94
N GLY A 174 -7.48 22.57 -3.90
CA GLY A 174 -7.46 24.01 -3.71
C GLY A 174 -6.04 24.58 -3.62
N THR A 175 -5.85 25.54 -2.70
CA THR A 175 -4.55 26.21 -2.49
C THR A 175 -3.72 25.48 -1.44
N PRO A 176 -2.37 25.48 -1.58
CA PRO A 176 -1.46 24.93 -0.58
C PRO A 176 -1.69 25.54 0.82
N ASP A 177 -1.70 24.67 1.85
CA ASP A 177 -1.80 25.07 3.26
C ASP A 177 -0.90 24.13 4.10
N GLU A 178 0.03 24.67 4.85
CA GLU A 178 0.97 23.94 5.72
C GLU A 178 0.31 23.10 6.82
N ARG A 179 -0.94 23.43 7.20
CA ARG A 179 -1.71 22.69 8.21
C ARG A 179 -2.50 21.52 7.63
N THR A 180 -2.48 21.36 6.31
CA THR A 180 -3.24 20.32 5.61
C THR A 180 -2.34 19.13 5.28
N LEU A 181 -2.79 17.91 5.60
CA LEU A 181 -2.23 16.67 5.05
C LEU A 181 -3.16 16.09 4.00
N VAL A 182 -2.58 15.59 2.92
CA VAL A 182 -3.28 14.93 1.82
C VAL A 182 -2.95 13.44 1.83
N TYR A 183 -3.97 12.60 1.90
CA TYR A 183 -3.84 11.14 1.83
C TYR A 183 -4.49 10.65 0.55
N CYS A 184 -3.74 9.95 -0.28
CA CYS A 184 -4.24 9.45 -1.56
C CYS A 184 -3.98 7.96 -1.74
N CYS A 185 -5.02 7.20 -2.13
CA CYS A 185 -4.90 5.82 -2.55
C CYS A 185 -5.90 5.53 -3.67
N GLY A 186 -5.41 4.98 -4.79
CA GLY A 186 -6.24 4.74 -5.97
C GLY A 186 -5.43 4.26 -7.17
N PRO A 187 -6.01 4.28 -8.37
CA PRO A 187 -5.32 3.92 -9.60
C PRO A 187 -4.23 4.94 -9.95
N GLU A 188 -3.18 4.48 -10.62
CA GLU A 188 -1.98 5.28 -10.93
C GLU A 188 -2.29 6.64 -11.60
N PRO A 189 -3.22 6.78 -12.55
CA PRO A 189 -3.55 8.09 -13.10
C PRO A 189 -4.08 9.11 -12.06
N MET A 190 -4.80 8.64 -11.05
CA MET A 190 -5.28 9.48 -9.95
C MET A 190 -4.13 9.88 -9.03
N LEU A 191 -3.26 8.94 -8.68
CA LEU A 191 -2.08 9.19 -7.85
C LEU A 191 -1.18 10.22 -8.51
N THR A 192 -0.85 10.05 -9.79
CA THR A 192 -0.06 11.00 -10.59
C THR A 192 -0.68 12.40 -10.59
N ALA A 193 -2.00 12.50 -10.81
CA ALA A 193 -2.68 13.81 -10.81
C ALA A 193 -2.59 14.51 -9.44
N VAL A 194 -2.73 13.76 -8.34
CA VAL A 194 -2.57 14.30 -6.98
C VAL A 194 -1.12 14.69 -6.70
N GLU A 195 -0.14 13.86 -7.09
CA GLU A 195 1.28 14.15 -6.95
C GLU A 195 1.68 15.40 -7.72
N ASP A 196 1.27 15.51 -8.98
CA ASP A 196 1.55 16.67 -9.83
C ASP A 196 0.98 17.96 -9.21
N ARG A 197 -0.23 17.88 -8.67
CA ARG A 197 -0.87 19.03 -8.02
C ARG A 197 -0.17 19.40 -6.71
N CYS A 198 0.30 18.42 -5.95
CA CYS A 198 0.98 18.63 -4.67
C CYS A 198 2.46 19.01 -4.79
N ARG A 199 3.06 19.03 -5.98
CA ARG A 199 4.45 19.49 -6.16
C ARG A 199 4.70 20.93 -5.68
N ALA A 200 3.67 21.78 -5.73
CA ALA A 200 3.73 23.17 -5.24
C ALA A 200 3.40 23.30 -3.74
N TRP A 201 3.12 22.19 -3.07
CA TRP A 201 2.78 22.15 -1.64
C TRP A 201 4.04 21.94 -0.80
N PRO A 202 4.03 22.26 0.50
CA PRO A 202 5.15 21.98 1.39
C PRO A 202 5.54 20.49 1.36
N ALA A 203 6.83 20.20 1.55
CA ALA A 203 7.32 18.84 1.62
C ALA A 203 6.64 18.03 2.74
N GLY A 204 6.39 16.74 2.50
CA GLY A 204 5.77 15.84 3.48
C GLY A 204 4.25 15.99 3.68
N VAL A 205 3.61 16.93 2.97
CA VAL A 205 2.15 17.12 3.03
C VAL A 205 1.38 15.96 2.39
N LEU A 206 1.90 15.42 1.28
CA LEU A 206 1.27 14.32 0.55
C LEU A 206 1.76 12.97 1.07
N GLN A 207 0.79 12.11 1.37
CA GLN A 207 1.00 10.71 1.70
C GLN A 207 0.27 9.85 0.67
N VAL A 208 0.97 8.92 0.03
CA VAL A 208 0.42 8.08 -1.05
C VAL A 208 0.61 6.61 -0.70
N GLU A 209 -0.44 5.81 -0.89
CA GLU A 209 -0.33 4.34 -0.88
C GLU A 209 -0.63 3.77 -2.26
N ARG A 210 0.27 2.93 -2.78
CA ARG A 210 0.14 2.21 -4.04
C ARG A 210 -0.10 0.73 -3.81
N PHE A 211 -1.11 0.18 -4.48
CA PHE A 211 -1.40 -1.26 -4.44
C PHE A 211 -0.70 -2.04 -5.55
N GLN A 212 -0.13 -1.35 -6.52
CA GLN A 212 0.63 -1.91 -7.62
C GLN A 212 1.93 -1.14 -7.76
N ALA A 213 2.98 -1.81 -8.23
CA ALA A 213 4.22 -1.12 -8.57
C ALA A 213 3.95 -0.12 -9.70
N ALA A 214 4.56 1.06 -9.61
CA ALA A 214 4.57 1.98 -10.74
C ALA A 214 5.32 1.32 -11.92
N GLU A 215 4.85 1.52 -13.14
CA GLU A 215 5.61 1.14 -14.32
C GLU A 215 6.81 2.07 -14.42
N LEU A 216 7.98 1.56 -14.07
CA LEU A 216 9.22 2.31 -14.11
C LEU A 216 9.88 2.17 -15.47
N PRO A 217 10.43 3.25 -16.05
CA PRO A 217 11.20 3.15 -17.28
C PRO A 217 12.43 2.26 -17.03
N SER A 218 12.59 1.24 -17.86
CA SER A 218 13.58 0.16 -17.72
C SER A 218 15.05 0.56 -18.01
N SER A 219 15.39 1.85 -17.98
CA SER A 219 16.70 2.34 -18.45
C SER A 219 17.90 1.96 -17.56
N ALA A 220 17.70 1.65 -16.29
CA ALA A 220 18.77 1.22 -15.38
C ALA A 220 18.88 -0.32 -15.25
N ALA A 221 17.96 -1.07 -15.82
CA ALA A 221 17.91 -2.54 -15.68
C ALA A 221 18.99 -3.30 -16.46
N GLU A 222 19.78 -2.62 -17.28
CA GLU A 222 20.63 -3.27 -18.28
C GLU A 222 22.11 -3.47 -17.87
N SER A 223 22.57 -2.82 -16.79
CA SER A 223 23.96 -2.96 -16.35
C SER A 223 24.11 -3.95 -15.19
N ALA A 224 25.12 -4.84 -15.28
CA ALA A 224 25.49 -5.65 -14.15
C ALA A 224 26.38 -4.85 -13.19
N PHE A 225 26.18 -5.05 -11.87
CA PHE A 225 26.97 -4.41 -10.82
C PHE A 225 27.32 -5.40 -9.71
N ASP A 226 28.27 -5.05 -8.86
CA ASP A 226 28.63 -5.86 -7.71
C ASP A 226 27.93 -5.34 -6.44
N VAL A 227 27.42 -6.26 -5.63
CA VAL A 227 26.88 -5.93 -4.31
C VAL A 227 27.67 -6.65 -3.23
N VAL A 228 28.13 -5.91 -2.24
CA VAL A 228 28.75 -6.45 -1.04
C VAL A 228 27.70 -6.46 0.08
N LEU A 229 27.47 -7.62 0.65
CA LEU A 229 26.60 -7.83 1.81
C LEU A 229 27.49 -7.85 3.05
N ALA A 230 27.59 -6.70 3.73
CA ALA A 230 28.63 -6.47 4.76
C ALA A 230 28.51 -7.40 5.98
N ARG A 231 27.28 -7.69 6.43
CA ARG A 231 27.07 -8.61 7.57
C ARG A 231 27.30 -10.09 7.21
N SER A 232 27.06 -10.43 5.94
CA SER A 232 27.19 -11.80 5.44
C SER A 232 28.57 -12.10 4.88
N ASP A 233 29.46 -11.11 4.77
CA ASP A 233 30.80 -11.16 4.13
C ASP A 233 30.74 -11.78 2.72
N LEU A 234 29.73 -11.40 1.95
CA LEU A 234 29.51 -11.90 0.60
C LEU A 234 29.66 -10.78 -0.44
N THR A 235 30.40 -11.05 -1.50
CA THR A 235 30.41 -10.20 -2.69
C THR A 235 29.74 -10.95 -3.84
N LEU A 236 28.67 -10.39 -4.39
CA LEU A 236 27.82 -11.03 -5.37
C LEU A 236 27.70 -10.17 -6.62
N ARG A 237 27.66 -10.80 -7.79
CA ARG A 237 27.37 -10.14 -9.06
C ARG A 237 25.87 -10.12 -9.30
N VAL A 238 25.28 -8.93 -9.48
CA VAL A 238 23.87 -8.76 -9.87
C VAL A 238 23.81 -8.55 -11.37
N PRO A 239 23.37 -9.56 -12.15
CA PRO A 239 23.28 -9.45 -13.60
C PRO A 239 22.09 -8.59 -14.04
N PRO A 240 22.01 -8.18 -15.30
CA PRO A 240 20.81 -7.56 -15.87
C PRO A 240 19.57 -8.41 -15.63
N GLY A 241 18.43 -7.78 -15.39
CA GLY A 241 17.14 -8.47 -15.22
C GLY A 241 16.95 -9.21 -13.90
N ARG A 242 17.96 -9.20 -13.00
CA ARG A 242 17.81 -9.78 -11.65
C ARG A 242 17.91 -8.69 -10.57
N SER A 243 17.16 -8.90 -9.50
CA SER A 243 17.22 -8.02 -8.33
C SER A 243 18.34 -8.42 -7.35
N VAL A 244 18.77 -7.48 -6.50
CA VAL A 244 19.67 -7.77 -5.37
C VAL A 244 19.07 -8.83 -4.46
N LEU A 245 17.76 -8.74 -4.19
CA LEU A 245 17.01 -9.71 -3.37
C LEU A 245 17.14 -11.14 -3.90
N GLU A 246 16.97 -11.35 -5.21
CA GLU A 246 17.04 -12.69 -5.81
C GLU A 246 18.45 -13.26 -5.73
N VAL A 247 19.47 -12.44 -5.97
CA VAL A 247 20.87 -12.87 -5.93
C VAL A 247 21.30 -13.16 -4.50
N ALA A 248 20.97 -12.28 -3.54
CA ALA A 248 21.27 -12.48 -2.13
C ALA A 248 20.61 -13.74 -1.56
N ARG A 249 19.31 -13.97 -1.90
CA ARG A 249 18.58 -15.18 -1.52
C ARG A 249 19.20 -16.45 -2.10
N ALA A 250 19.60 -16.44 -3.38
CA ALA A 250 20.26 -17.56 -4.02
C ALA A 250 21.63 -17.89 -3.39
N ALA A 251 22.32 -16.89 -2.85
CA ALA A 251 23.56 -17.04 -2.10
C ALA A 251 23.35 -17.45 -0.62
N GLY A 252 22.11 -17.60 -0.16
CA GLY A 252 21.78 -18.00 1.21
C GLY A 252 21.81 -16.87 2.24
N ALA A 253 21.89 -15.60 1.82
CA ALA A 253 21.83 -14.47 2.73
C ALA A 253 20.43 -14.35 3.40
N PRO A 254 20.34 -13.97 4.68
CA PRO A 254 19.08 -13.88 5.43
C PRO A 254 18.29 -12.62 5.06
N VAL A 255 17.67 -12.61 3.88
CA VAL A 255 16.91 -11.45 3.37
C VAL A 255 15.41 -11.54 3.70
N LEU A 256 14.88 -10.45 4.22
CA LEU A 256 13.43 -10.29 4.40
C LEU A 256 12.80 -9.79 3.11
N SER A 257 11.66 -10.33 2.74
CA SER A 257 10.89 -9.84 1.59
C SER A 257 9.44 -10.29 1.67
N SER A 258 8.57 -9.56 1.00
CA SER A 258 7.16 -9.87 0.90
C SER A 258 6.62 -9.69 -0.53
N CYS A 259 6.35 -8.45 -0.99
CA CYS A 259 5.74 -8.19 -2.30
C CYS A 259 6.65 -8.52 -3.48
N ALA A 260 7.95 -8.32 -3.35
CA ALA A 260 8.95 -8.37 -4.42
C ALA A 260 8.66 -7.37 -5.58
N GLU A 261 7.97 -6.28 -5.28
CA GLU A 261 7.48 -5.29 -6.25
C GLU A 261 7.79 -3.84 -5.86
N GLY A 262 8.53 -3.61 -4.76
CA GLY A 262 8.90 -2.27 -4.31
C GLY A 262 7.76 -1.43 -3.74
N ILE A 263 6.71 -2.05 -3.19
CA ILE A 263 5.53 -1.34 -2.66
C ILE A 263 5.27 -1.58 -1.17
N CYS A 264 6.03 -2.46 -0.49
CA CYS A 264 5.71 -2.86 0.87
C CYS A 264 6.78 -2.55 1.93
N GLY A 265 7.93 -2.05 1.55
CA GLY A 265 9.01 -1.70 2.47
C GLY A 265 9.74 -2.89 3.13
N THR A 266 9.24 -4.15 3.02
CA THR A 266 9.77 -5.29 3.78
C THR A 266 11.24 -5.62 3.51
N CYS A 267 11.71 -5.30 2.32
CA CYS A 267 13.08 -5.56 1.88
C CYS A 267 13.96 -4.31 1.93
N GLU A 268 13.55 -3.30 2.68
CA GLU A 268 14.36 -2.11 2.91
C GLU A 268 15.68 -2.50 3.56
N THR A 269 16.77 -1.97 3.01
CA THR A 269 18.12 -2.30 3.43
C THR A 269 18.97 -1.02 3.41
N GLU A 270 19.76 -0.82 4.45
CA GLU A 270 20.68 0.31 4.56
C GLU A 270 21.79 0.20 3.52
N VAL A 271 22.10 1.33 2.88
CA VAL A 271 23.19 1.48 1.92
C VAL A 271 24.39 2.08 2.63
N LEU A 272 25.46 1.30 2.77
CA LEU A 272 26.69 1.74 3.44
C LEU A 272 27.63 2.46 2.49
N GLU A 273 27.68 2.04 1.21
CA GLU A 273 28.50 2.68 0.17
C GLU A 273 27.83 2.52 -1.21
N GLY A 274 28.03 3.51 -2.08
CA GLY A 274 27.54 3.53 -3.45
C GLY A 274 26.25 4.33 -3.60
N GLU A 275 25.76 4.45 -4.83
CA GLU A 275 24.58 5.24 -5.16
C GLU A 275 23.46 4.30 -5.64
N PRO A 276 22.33 4.19 -4.89
CA PRO A 276 21.21 3.38 -5.29
C PRO A 276 20.41 4.05 -6.42
N ASP A 277 19.92 3.25 -7.35
CA ASP A 277 18.94 3.64 -8.36
C ASP A 277 17.55 3.15 -7.88
N HIS A 278 16.79 4.05 -7.30
CA HIS A 278 15.51 3.75 -6.67
C HIS A 278 14.43 3.47 -7.69
N LEU A 279 13.92 2.25 -7.67
CA LEU A 279 12.84 1.76 -8.53
C LEU A 279 11.61 1.31 -7.72
N ASP A 280 11.56 1.67 -6.45
CA ASP A 280 10.43 1.40 -5.56
C ASP A 280 9.40 2.54 -5.59
N SER A 281 8.26 2.29 -4.94
CA SER A 281 7.20 3.28 -4.73
C SER A 281 6.94 3.54 -3.23
N VAL A 282 7.95 3.26 -2.38
CA VAL A 282 7.85 3.35 -0.91
C VAL A 282 8.56 4.60 -0.39
N LEU A 283 9.79 4.83 -0.84
CA LEU A 283 10.61 5.93 -0.35
C LEU A 283 10.09 7.28 -0.84
N SER A 284 10.05 8.27 0.06
CA SER A 284 9.79 9.66 -0.28
C SER A 284 10.91 10.25 -1.16
N PRO A 285 10.67 11.39 -1.81
CA PRO A 285 11.73 12.08 -2.56
C PRO A 285 12.97 12.39 -1.70
N GLU A 286 12.78 12.80 -0.46
CA GLU A 286 13.84 13.14 0.49
C GLU A 286 14.66 11.89 0.88
N GLU A 287 13.98 10.75 1.15
CA GLU A 287 14.64 9.48 1.46
C GLU A 287 15.42 8.94 0.25
N ARG A 288 14.90 9.11 -0.96
CA ARG A 288 15.63 8.74 -2.19
C ARG A 288 16.86 9.63 -2.42
N GLU A 289 16.75 10.92 -2.13
CA GLU A 289 17.87 11.86 -2.28
C GLU A 289 18.97 11.59 -1.24
N SER A 290 18.63 11.16 -0.03
CA SER A 290 19.61 10.78 1.00
C SER A 290 20.44 9.56 0.59
N GLY A 291 19.85 8.62 -0.16
CA GLY A 291 20.50 7.39 -0.60
C GLY A 291 20.89 6.43 0.55
N GLU A 292 20.36 6.66 1.77
CA GLU A 292 20.72 5.88 2.95
C GLU A 292 20.12 4.48 2.97
N THR A 293 18.98 4.27 2.30
CA THR A 293 18.32 2.97 2.23
C THR A 293 17.85 2.65 0.81
N MET A 294 17.57 1.39 0.51
CA MET A 294 16.99 0.97 -0.75
C MET A 294 16.07 -0.25 -0.61
N MET A 295 15.12 -0.39 -1.52
CA MET A 295 14.30 -1.61 -1.65
C MET A 295 15.01 -2.63 -2.55
N ILE A 296 15.73 -3.58 -1.97
CA ILE A 296 16.58 -4.55 -2.70
C ILE A 296 15.83 -5.48 -3.66
N CYS A 297 14.49 -5.50 -3.62
CA CYS A 297 13.67 -6.32 -4.52
C CYS A 297 13.51 -5.73 -5.93
N VAL A 298 13.69 -4.40 -6.08
CA VAL A 298 13.51 -3.70 -7.36
C VAL A 298 14.64 -2.72 -7.65
N SER A 299 15.14 -2.00 -6.65
CA SER A 299 16.18 -0.97 -6.82
C SER A 299 17.54 -1.58 -7.19
N ARG A 300 18.35 -0.82 -7.91
CA ARG A 300 19.64 -1.24 -8.47
C ARG A 300 20.74 -0.27 -8.07
N ALA A 301 21.90 -0.38 -8.69
CA ALA A 301 23.01 0.57 -8.53
C ALA A 301 23.09 1.51 -9.74
N ARG A 302 23.34 2.79 -9.50
CA ARG A 302 23.75 3.74 -10.56
C ARG A 302 25.20 3.54 -10.98
N GLY A 303 26.02 3.05 -10.06
CA GLY A 303 27.44 2.74 -10.28
C GLY A 303 27.72 1.24 -10.45
N ALA A 304 28.99 0.90 -10.43
CA ALA A 304 29.46 -0.48 -10.59
C ALA A 304 29.36 -1.33 -9.30
N ARG A 305 29.17 -0.69 -8.13
CA ARG A 305 29.18 -1.36 -6.82
C ARG A 305 28.27 -0.70 -5.82
N LEU A 306 27.65 -1.53 -4.96
CA LEU A 306 26.96 -1.13 -3.73
C LEU A 306 27.49 -1.94 -2.55
N VAL A 307 27.49 -1.36 -1.36
CA VAL A 307 27.71 -2.05 -0.09
C VAL A 307 26.46 -1.89 0.77
N LEU A 308 25.88 -3.00 1.19
CA LEU A 308 24.62 -3.06 1.92
C LEU A 308 24.83 -3.67 3.31
N ASP A 309 24.06 -3.20 4.29
CA ASP A 309 24.05 -3.73 5.66
C ASP A 309 23.22 -5.03 5.75
N LEU A 310 23.75 -6.11 5.12
CA LEU A 310 23.11 -7.41 4.96
C LEU A 310 24.07 -8.56 5.29
#